data_f91a8dbf486dee6ee622728e47342daf
#
_entry.id   f91a8dbf486dee6ee622728e47342daf
#
_cell.length_a   1.000
_cell.length_b   1.000
_cell.length_c   1.000
_cell.angle_alpha   90.00
_cell.angle_beta   90.00
_cell.angle_gamma   90.00
#
_symmetry.space_group_name_H-M   'P 1'
#
loop_
_entity.id
_entity.type
_entity.pdbx_description
1 polymer ?
#
loop_
_entity_poly.entity_id
_entity_poly.type
_entity_poly.pdbx_seq_one_letter_code
_entity_poly.pdbx_strand_id
1 'polypeptide(L)'
;MLILSINRKTDFRVFAIFIAVVLLIGGLLWAWVVVSYTPDYTTENTFSGSDYQSSVSTSAEDSLLTIEIDSGEDTLGWDQLSISIQVDNQDFPCSLTGISTVQQEDSKVNTRLTADGTTFAIEVDASSEDSFTGINLQTMKQVDVENHSMKFSKTDIFLGNDSVAMIVTNQSFSELQSIPNGTFDLDDSERLDWYDYDFSVHRINPKDQVYVIQESNITYKLQFISYYNDADESRHIQMLVAWLNGSPLPAFDDPTLIAESPCIIEGADDSWSPSQSITIRENGIDICNQACSVEIS
;
A
#
# COMPACT_ATOMS: atom_id res chain seq x y z
N MET A 1 -3.53 4.36 -80.75
CA MET A 1 -3.07 3.38 -79.76
C MET A 1 -1.88 4.03 -79.03
N LEU A 2 -2.13 4.73 -77.91
CA LEU A 2 -1.12 5.41 -77.19
C LEU A 2 -0.58 4.47 -76.09
N ILE A 3 0.65 4.01 -76.27
CA ILE A 3 1.35 3.18 -75.30
C ILE A 3 1.98 4.12 -74.27
N LEU A 4 1.37 4.24 -73.10
CA LEU A 4 1.94 4.90 -71.93
C LEU A 4 3.09 4.02 -71.41
N SER A 5 4.32 4.40 -71.68
CA SER A 5 5.52 3.83 -71.10
C SER A 5 5.61 4.29 -69.65
N ILE A 6 5.13 3.51 -68.71
CA ILE A 6 5.28 3.73 -67.28
C ILE A 6 6.74 3.47 -66.91
N ASN A 7 7.45 4.48 -66.49
CA ASN A 7 8.87 4.39 -66.09
C ASN A 7 8.99 3.74 -64.70
N ARG A 8 9.00 2.42 -64.67
CA ARG A 8 8.99 1.56 -63.47
C ARG A 8 10.04 1.91 -62.38
N LYS A 9 11.15 2.53 -62.76
CA LYS A 9 12.22 2.93 -61.79
C LYS A 9 11.89 4.20 -61.03
N THR A 10 11.15 5.14 -61.66
CA THR A 10 10.77 6.41 -61.00
C THR A 10 9.63 6.14 -60.03
N ASP A 11 8.69 5.29 -60.37
CA ASP A 11 7.57 4.96 -59.49
C ASP A 11 8.01 4.21 -58.24
N PHE A 12 8.99 3.31 -58.35
CA PHE A 12 9.54 2.59 -57.19
C PHE A 12 10.26 3.54 -56.21
N ARG A 13 11.01 4.53 -56.70
CA ARG A 13 11.68 5.52 -55.85
C ARG A 13 10.68 6.42 -55.14
N VAL A 14 9.67 6.89 -55.82
CA VAL A 14 8.59 7.70 -55.23
C VAL A 14 7.84 6.92 -54.18
N PHE A 15 7.52 5.65 -54.44
CA PHE A 15 6.87 4.75 -53.51
C PHE A 15 7.72 4.47 -52.28
N ALA A 16 9.03 4.24 -52.44
CA ALA A 16 9.97 4.05 -51.33
C ALA A 16 10.12 5.30 -50.44
N ILE A 17 10.17 6.49 -51.07
CA ILE A 17 10.19 7.76 -50.33
C ILE A 17 8.88 7.97 -49.55
N PHE A 18 7.73 7.66 -50.17
CA PHE A 18 6.43 7.74 -49.51
C PHE A 18 6.36 6.85 -48.25
N ILE A 19 6.77 5.57 -48.35
CA ILE A 19 6.85 4.66 -47.20
C ILE A 19 7.79 5.19 -46.12
N ALA A 20 8.98 5.71 -46.49
CA ALA A 20 9.93 6.25 -45.52
C ALA A 20 9.36 7.45 -44.77
N VAL A 21 8.64 8.35 -45.46
CA VAL A 21 7.97 9.51 -44.87
C VAL A 21 6.85 9.06 -43.90
N VAL A 22 6.04 8.08 -44.29
CA VAL A 22 4.95 7.53 -43.44
C VAL A 22 5.53 6.91 -42.16
N LEU A 23 6.62 6.12 -42.30
CA LEU A 23 7.28 5.52 -41.13
C LEU A 23 7.91 6.57 -40.22
N LEU A 24 8.48 7.63 -40.79
CA LEU A 24 9.09 8.72 -40.02
C LEU A 24 8.03 9.53 -39.27
N ILE A 25 6.92 9.87 -39.92
CA ILE A 25 5.79 10.56 -39.27
C ILE A 25 5.16 9.66 -38.19
N GLY A 26 4.96 8.37 -38.47
CA GLY A 26 4.44 7.39 -37.51
C GLY A 26 5.36 7.26 -36.30
N GLY A 27 6.67 7.19 -36.52
CA GLY A 27 7.68 7.15 -35.45
C GLY A 27 7.71 8.42 -34.60
N LEU A 28 7.60 9.60 -35.24
CA LEU A 28 7.55 10.88 -34.52
C LEU A 28 6.25 11.01 -33.70
N LEU A 29 5.12 10.61 -34.25
CA LEU A 29 3.85 10.60 -33.54
C LEU A 29 3.90 9.64 -32.35
N TRP A 30 4.47 8.46 -32.54
CA TRP A 30 4.61 7.48 -31.46
C TRP A 30 5.56 7.97 -30.37
N ALA A 31 6.71 8.54 -30.76
CA ALA A 31 7.63 9.17 -29.81
C ALA A 31 6.99 10.33 -29.04
N TRP A 32 6.17 11.15 -29.73
CA TRP A 32 5.43 12.23 -29.09
C TRP A 32 4.40 11.68 -28.10
N VAL A 33 3.64 10.64 -28.43
CA VAL A 33 2.70 9.96 -27.54
C VAL A 33 3.45 9.39 -26.34
N VAL A 34 4.57 8.70 -26.53
CA VAL A 34 5.37 8.13 -25.42
C VAL A 34 5.93 9.20 -24.50
N VAL A 35 6.42 10.33 -25.05
CA VAL A 35 6.95 11.45 -24.24
C VAL A 35 5.85 12.27 -23.58
N SER A 36 4.67 12.39 -24.23
CA SER A 36 3.51 13.12 -23.68
C SER A 36 2.66 12.26 -22.74
N TYR A 37 2.79 10.95 -22.80
CA TYR A 37 2.19 10.03 -21.89
C TYR A 37 3.13 9.92 -20.67
N THR A 38 3.04 10.89 -19.76
CA THR A 38 3.39 10.66 -18.37
C THR A 38 2.17 9.92 -17.81
N PRO A 39 2.23 8.60 -17.61
CA PRO A 39 1.18 7.95 -16.85
C PRO A 39 1.24 8.60 -15.47
N ASP A 40 0.09 9.10 -15.03
CA ASP A 40 -0.11 9.47 -13.66
C ASP A 40 -0.06 8.15 -12.88
N TYR A 41 1.13 7.74 -12.47
CA TYR A 41 1.34 6.57 -11.60
C TYR A 41 1.07 6.96 -10.15
N THR A 42 0.07 7.78 -9.93
CA THR A 42 -0.55 7.81 -8.63
C THR A 42 -1.20 6.44 -8.47
N THR A 43 -0.52 5.55 -7.78
CA THR A 43 -1.20 4.46 -7.09
C THR A 43 -2.32 5.14 -6.32
N GLU A 44 -3.57 4.76 -6.60
CA GLU A 44 -4.77 5.35 -6.03
C GLU A 44 -4.83 5.29 -4.48
N ASN A 45 -3.76 4.91 -3.81
CA ASN A 45 -3.65 4.74 -2.37
C ASN A 45 -2.49 5.52 -1.70
N THR A 46 -1.71 6.31 -2.42
CA THR A 46 -0.80 7.25 -1.79
C THR A 46 -1.41 8.64 -1.86
N PHE A 47 -2.00 9.07 -0.76
CA PHE A 47 -2.39 10.46 -0.56
C PHE A 47 -1.13 11.29 -0.40
N SER A 48 -0.52 11.70 -1.49
CA SER A 48 0.47 12.77 -1.49
C SER A 48 -0.27 14.10 -1.56
N GLY A 49 -0.96 14.43 -0.49
CA GLY A 49 -1.66 15.71 -0.36
C GLY A 49 -0.69 16.83 -0.05
N SER A 50 -0.23 17.53 -1.08
CA SER A 50 0.60 18.74 -0.94
C SER A 50 -0.17 20.03 -0.58
N ASP A 51 -1.47 19.95 -0.28
CA ASP A 51 -2.32 21.11 -0.03
C ASP A 51 -2.94 21.15 1.36
N TYR A 52 -2.17 20.76 2.41
CA TYR A 52 -2.65 20.93 3.77
C TYR A 52 -2.31 22.33 4.29
N GLN A 53 -3.32 23.12 4.55
CA GLN A 53 -3.18 24.29 5.41
C GLN A 53 -3.26 23.81 6.88
N SER A 54 -2.12 23.52 7.48
CA SER A 54 -2.04 23.33 8.92
C SER A 54 -2.19 24.68 9.60
N SER A 55 -3.36 24.93 10.20
CA SER A 55 -3.48 26.04 11.14
C SER A 55 -3.00 25.56 12.52
N VAL A 56 -1.81 25.96 12.90
CA VAL A 56 -1.33 25.76 14.28
C VAL A 56 -2.16 26.65 15.19
N SER A 57 -3.13 26.08 15.91
CA SER A 57 -3.80 26.79 16.99
C SER A 57 -3.16 26.43 18.33
N THR A 58 -2.37 27.32 18.88
CA THR A 58 -1.70 27.20 20.18
C THR A 58 -2.63 27.46 21.37
N SER A 59 -3.86 27.00 21.38
CA SER A 59 -4.85 27.43 22.36
C SER A 59 -5.60 26.33 23.13
N ALA A 60 -4.99 25.16 23.33
CA ALA A 60 -5.46 24.24 24.37
C ALA A 60 -4.25 23.53 24.96
N GLU A 61 -4.20 23.42 26.29
CA GLU A 61 -3.22 22.62 27.01
C GLU A 61 -3.16 21.23 26.33
N ASP A 62 -1.97 20.82 25.84
CA ASP A 62 -1.62 19.55 25.22
C ASP A 62 -2.03 19.33 23.73
N SER A 63 -2.64 20.28 23.05
CA SER A 63 -2.96 20.14 21.62
C SER A 63 -1.79 20.62 20.78
N LEU A 64 -1.18 19.73 19.99
CA LEU A 64 -0.11 20.07 19.06
C LEU A 64 -0.64 20.71 17.78
N LEU A 65 -1.59 20.06 17.13
CA LEU A 65 -2.11 20.45 15.83
C LEU A 65 -3.59 20.09 15.72
N THR A 66 -4.34 20.96 15.06
CA THR A 66 -5.67 20.62 14.53
C THR A 66 -5.57 20.70 13.02
N ILE A 67 -5.98 19.63 12.33
CA ILE A 67 -5.88 19.48 10.88
C ILE A 67 -7.29 19.34 10.34
N GLU A 68 -7.62 20.15 9.35
CA GLU A 68 -8.82 19.95 8.53
C GLU A 68 -8.40 19.19 7.28
N ILE A 69 -9.04 18.06 7.02
CA ILE A 69 -8.74 17.19 5.90
C ILE A 69 -9.88 17.24 4.92
N ASP A 70 -9.54 17.59 3.68
CA ASP A 70 -10.43 17.46 2.54
C ASP A 70 -9.98 16.24 1.74
N SER A 71 -10.65 15.12 1.94
CA SER A 71 -10.35 13.86 1.26
C SER A 71 -10.96 13.75 -0.13
N GLY A 72 -11.60 14.81 -0.63
CA GLY A 72 -12.28 14.77 -1.92
C GLY A 72 -13.53 13.88 -1.89
N GLU A 73 -13.72 13.05 -2.93
CA GLU A 73 -14.89 12.15 -3.03
C GLU A 73 -14.66 10.78 -2.36
N ASP A 74 -13.42 10.42 -2.03
CA ASP A 74 -13.06 9.12 -1.47
C ASP A 74 -13.04 9.17 0.06
N THR A 75 -13.72 8.21 0.69
CA THR A 75 -13.68 8.00 2.13
C THR A 75 -12.61 6.96 2.44
N LEU A 76 -11.46 7.40 3.00
CA LEU A 76 -10.42 6.51 3.49
C LEU A 76 -10.71 6.11 4.93
N GLY A 77 -10.46 4.85 5.25
CA GLY A 77 -10.49 4.35 6.62
C GLY A 77 -9.20 4.68 7.37
N TRP A 78 -9.28 4.80 8.69
CA TRP A 78 -8.11 4.98 9.56
C TRP A 78 -7.11 3.82 9.46
N ASP A 79 -7.59 2.65 9.08
CA ASP A 79 -6.83 1.43 8.83
C ASP A 79 -6.00 1.47 7.52
N GLN A 80 -6.20 2.49 6.69
CA GLN A 80 -5.49 2.71 5.43
C GLN A 80 -4.51 3.89 5.48
N LEU A 81 -4.59 4.71 6.53
CA LEU A 81 -3.81 5.93 6.67
C LEU A 81 -2.62 5.75 7.59
N SER A 82 -1.56 6.47 7.29
CA SER A 82 -0.41 6.69 8.16
C SER A 82 -0.29 8.17 8.46
N ILE A 83 -0.23 8.54 9.73
CA ILE A 83 -0.07 9.94 10.17
C ILE A 83 1.18 10.03 11.01
N SER A 84 2.09 10.93 10.68
CA SER A 84 3.27 11.21 11.47
C SER A 84 3.51 12.70 11.66
N ILE A 85 4.14 13.06 12.78
CA ILE A 85 4.67 14.38 13.00
C ILE A 85 6.14 14.37 12.61
N GLN A 86 6.54 15.31 11.75
CA GLN A 86 7.93 15.49 11.36
C GLN A 86 8.56 16.61 12.15
N VAL A 87 9.67 16.30 12.83
CA VAL A 87 10.48 17.26 13.58
C VAL A 87 11.94 17.02 13.22
N ASP A 88 12.64 18.04 12.74
CA ASP A 88 14.06 17.98 12.40
C ASP A 88 14.44 16.80 11.46
N ASN A 89 13.58 16.49 10.48
CA ASN A 89 13.71 15.34 9.56
C ASN A 89 13.57 13.96 10.24
N GLN A 90 12.98 13.90 11.41
CA GLN A 90 12.60 12.66 12.06
C GLN A 90 11.08 12.55 12.12
N ASP A 91 10.56 11.38 11.70
CA ASP A 91 9.13 11.10 11.68
C ASP A 91 8.72 10.40 12.98
N PHE A 92 7.63 10.88 13.56
CA PHE A 92 7.01 10.32 14.76
C PHE A 92 5.60 9.87 14.42
N PRO A 93 5.37 8.55 14.22
CA PRO A 93 4.05 8.04 13.87
C PRO A 93 3.04 8.28 14.99
N CYS A 94 1.84 8.73 14.60
CA CYS A 94 0.70 8.95 15.51
C CYS A 94 -0.40 7.94 15.23
N SER A 95 -1.13 7.54 16.27
CA SER A 95 -2.29 6.67 16.13
C SER A 95 -3.40 7.04 17.12
N LEU A 96 -4.61 6.49 16.89
CA LEU A 96 -5.75 6.63 17.80
C LEU A 96 -5.49 5.94 19.15
N THR A 97 -4.63 4.93 19.19
CA THR A 97 -4.32 4.15 20.40
C THR A 97 -3.09 4.65 21.15
N GLY A 98 -2.36 5.63 20.59
CA GLY A 98 -1.14 6.17 21.20
C GLY A 98 0.05 5.20 21.18
N ILE A 99 0.03 4.20 20.30
CA ILE A 99 1.15 3.28 20.06
C ILE A 99 1.62 3.36 18.62
N SER A 100 2.85 2.99 18.38
CA SER A 100 3.46 2.91 17.04
C SER A 100 4.40 1.72 16.96
N THR A 101 4.91 1.44 15.77
CA THR A 101 5.92 0.41 15.56
C THR A 101 7.33 0.97 15.68
N VAL A 102 8.22 0.17 16.24
CA VAL A 102 9.66 0.39 16.18
C VAL A 102 10.16 -0.04 14.81
N GLN A 103 10.92 0.81 14.15
CA GLN A 103 11.49 0.50 12.83
C GLN A 103 12.40 -0.74 12.91
N GLN A 104 12.19 -1.70 12.02
CA GLN A 104 13.01 -2.90 11.93
C GLN A 104 14.20 -2.64 11.01
N GLU A 105 15.41 -2.78 11.53
CA GLU A 105 16.65 -2.70 10.72
C GLU A 105 16.95 -4.06 10.07
N ASP A 106 17.49 -4.03 8.85
CA ASP A 106 17.98 -5.20 8.10
C ASP A 106 16.94 -6.33 7.88
N SER A 107 15.65 -6.02 7.90
CA SER A 107 14.58 -6.98 7.66
C SER A 107 14.02 -6.84 6.25
N LYS A 108 13.69 -7.97 5.61
CA LYS A 108 12.91 -8.02 4.36
C LYS A 108 11.41 -7.82 4.58
N VAL A 109 10.99 -7.77 5.82
CA VAL A 109 9.63 -7.49 6.25
C VAL A 109 9.65 -6.20 7.05
N ASN A 110 9.05 -5.16 6.51
CA ASN A 110 8.88 -3.88 7.18
C ASN A 110 7.43 -3.77 7.64
N THR A 111 7.23 -3.61 8.95
CA THR A 111 5.89 -3.59 9.57
C THR A 111 5.68 -2.25 10.28
N ARG A 112 4.57 -1.60 10.00
CA ARG A 112 4.15 -0.36 10.66
C ARG A 112 2.68 -0.43 11.06
N LEU A 113 2.28 0.25 12.14
CA LEU A 113 0.89 0.47 12.50
C LEU A 113 0.32 1.63 11.72
N THR A 114 -0.89 1.48 11.23
CA THR A 114 -1.67 2.57 10.62
C THR A 114 -2.26 3.50 11.69
N ALA A 115 -2.92 4.57 11.27
CA ALA A 115 -3.46 5.58 12.18
C ALA A 115 -4.54 5.04 13.14
N ASP A 116 -5.21 3.93 12.82
CA ASP A 116 -6.16 3.25 13.72
C ASP A 116 -5.48 2.62 14.95
N GLY A 117 -4.16 2.37 14.86
CA GLY A 117 -3.38 1.71 15.92
C GLY A 117 -3.71 0.25 16.15
N THR A 118 -4.40 -0.39 15.20
CA THR A 118 -4.82 -1.81 15.26
C THR A 118 -4.51 -2.58 13.98
N THR A 119 -4.35 -1.91 12.87
CA THR A 119 -4.00 -2.49 11.57
C THR A 119 -2.49 -2.34 11.32
N PHE A 120 -1.88 -3.41 10.83
CA PHE A 120 -0.49 -3.41 10.40
C PHE A 120 -0.42 -3.25 8.88
N ALA A 121 0.26 -2.20 8.43
CA ALA A 121 0.72 -2.07 7.06
C ALA A 121 2.08 -2.76 6.94
N ILE A 122 2.18 -3.73 6.06
CA ILE A 122 3.36 -4.61 5.94
C ILE A 122 3.87 -4.56 4.52
N GLU A 123 5.16 -4.27 4.37
CA GLU A 123 5.88 -4.44 3.11
C GLU A 123 6.80 -5.65 3.21
N VAL A 124 6.75 -6.51 2.18
CA VAL A 124 7.58 -7.71 2.07
C VAL A 124 8.46 -7.62 0.84
N ASP A 125 9.79 -7.59 1.02
CA ASP A 125 10.75 -7.75 -0.07
C ASP A 125 10.76 -9.21 -0.56
N ALA A 126 10.10 -9.45 -1.69
CA ALA A 126 10.04 -10.72 -2.41
C ALA A 126 10.95 -10.74 -3.65
N SER A 127 11.99 -9.89 -3.70
CA SER A 127 12.88 -9.73 -4.85
C SER A 127 13.84 -10.89 -5.06
N SER A 128 14.06 -11.74 -4.05
CA SER A 128 14.96 -12.89 -4.13
C SER A 128 14.53 -13.85 -5.23
N GLU A 129 15.51 -14.28 -6.06
CA GLU A 129 15.29 -15.26 -7.13
C GLU A 129 15.30 -16.70 -6.62
N ASP A 130 16.00 -16.96 -5.52
CA ASP A 130 16.37 -18.30 -5.05
C ASP A 130 15.67 -18.72 -3.75
N SER A 131 14.99 -17.79 -3.07
CA SER A 131 14.39 -18.06 -1.76
C SER A 131 13.09 -17.29 -1.55
N PHE A 132 12.22 -17.86 -0.73
CA PHE A 132 11.04 -17.16 -0.23
C PHE A 132 11.40 -16.29 0.98
N THR A 133 10.72 -15.18 1.14
CA THR A 133 10.67 -14.39 2.37
C THR A 133 9.45 -14.85 3.18
N GLY A 134 9.66 -15.34 4.41
CA GLY A 134 8.59 -15.78 5.30
C GLY A 134 8.18 -14.68 6.29
N ILE A 135 6.89 -14.58 6.58
CA ILE A 135 6.34 -13.76 7.65
C ILE A 135 5.51 -14.62 8.61
N ASN A 136 5.57 -14.30 9.88
CA ASN A 136 4.65 -14.82 10.89
C ASN A 136 3.63 -13.74 11.25
N LEU A 137 2.34 -14.00 10.98
CA LEU A 137 1.24 -13.04 11.19
C LEU A 137 0.89 -12.84 12.68
N GLN A 138 1.33 -13.70 13.59
CA GLN A 138 1.14 -13.49 15.02
C GLN A 138 2.10 -12.46 15.59
N THR A 139 3.34 -12.45 15.08
CA THR A 139 4.42 -11.55 15.54
C THR A 139 4.68 -10.39 14.58
N MET A 140 4.07 -10.39 13.39
CA MET A 140 4.26 -9.40 12.32
C MET A 140 5.73 -9.21 11.91
N LYS A 141 6.53 -10.26 11.99
CA LYS A 141 7.98 -10.24 11.73
C LYS A 141 8.40 -11.26 10.69
N GLN A 142 9.54 -10.98 10.09
CA GLN A 142 10.23 -11.96 9.24
C GLN A 142 10.60 -13.20 10.04
N VAL A 143 10.38 -14.37 9.44
CA VAL A 143 10.75 -15.68 9.99
C VAL A 143 11.33 -16.57 8.90
N ASP A 144 11.97 -17.64 9.31
CA ASP A 144 12.37 -18.70 8.39
C ASP A 144 11.16 -19.38 7.76
N VAL A 145 11.33 -19.81 6.51
CA VAL A 145 10.24 -20.43 5.72
C VAL A 145 9.71 -21.76 6.28
N GLU A 146 10.25 -22.26 7.38
CA GLU A 146 9.72 -23.44 8.09
C GLU A 146 8.64 -23.08 9.13
N ASN A 147 8.60 -21.81 9.58
CA ASN A 147 7.71 -21.33 10.65
C ASN A 147 6.84 -20.15 10.21
N HIS A 148 6.56 -20.04 8.91
CA HIS A 148 5.82 -18.92 8.36
C HIS A 148 4.31 -19.11 8.43
N SER A 149 3.57 -18.01 8.60
CA SER A 149 2.14 -17.94 8.32
C SER A 149 1.90 -17.73 6.83
N MET A 150 2.81 -16.97 6.17
CA MET A 150 2.84 -16.75 4.73
C MET A 150 4.27 -16.66 4.22
N LYS A 151 4.49 -17.03 2.94
CA LYS A 151 5.78 -16.87 2.26
C LYS A 151 5.62 -16.27 0.87
N PHE A 152 6.61 -15.47 0.48
CA PHE A 152 6.58 -14.61 -0.69
C PHE A 152 7.83 -14.82 -1.56
N SER A 153 7.65 -14.93 -2.87
CA SER A 153 8.74 -14.88 -3.85
C SER A 153 8.20 -14.32 -5.16
N LYS A 154 8.67 -13.16 -5.58
CA LYS A 154 8.16 -12.45 -6.78
C LYS A 154 6.64 -12.20 -6.66
N THR A 155 5.84 -12.90 -7.46
CA THR A 155 4.37 -12.86 -7.41
C THR A 155 3.75 -14.08 -6.74
N ASP A 156 4.57 -15.04 -6.32
CA ASP A 156 4.11 -16.27 -5.72
C ASP A 156 3.97 -16.10 -4.22
N ILE A 157 2.74 -16.27 -3.73
CA ILE A 157 2.39 -16.16 -2.33
C ILE A 157 1.68 -17.44 -1.92
N PHE A 158 2.13 -18.05 -0.83
CA PHE A 158 1.54 -19.26 -0.25
C PHE A 158 1.26 -19.05 1.23
N LEU A 159 0.22 -19.70 1.71
CA LEU A 159 -0.07 -19.81 3.14
C LEU A 159 0.92 -20.78 3.82
N GLY A 160 1.02 -20.68 5.14
CA GLY A 160 1.73 -21.67 5.96
C GLY A 160 0.89 -22.94 6.16
N ASN A 161 1.55 -24.03 6.56
CA ASN A 161 0.94 -25.35 6.67
C ASN A 161 -0.25 -25.42 7.66
N ASP A 162 -0.24 -24.55 8.66
CA ASP A 162 -1.29 -24.50 9.69
C ASP A 162 -2.34 -23.38 9.44
N SER A 163 -2.28 -22.75 8.26
CA SER A 163 -3.13 -21.64 7.87
C SER A 163 -4.13 -22.07 6.80
N VAL A 164 -5.36 -21.60 6.94
CA VAL A 164 -6.40 -21.71 5.91
C VAL A 164 -7.01 -20.34 5.66
N ALA A 165 -7.53 -20.11 4.46
CA ALA A 165 -8.12 -18.82 4.12
C ALA A 165 -9.42 -18.94 3.33
N MET A 166 -10.22 -17.87 3.39
CA MET A 166 -11.34 -17.63 2.49
C MET A 166 -11.19 -16.25 1.86
N ILE A 167 -11.78 -16.07 0.67
CA ILE A 167 -11.83 -14.78 -0.03
C ILE A 167 -13.19 -14.12 0.19
N VAL A 168 -13.16 -12.81 0.48
CA VAL A 168 -14.33 -11.94 0.61
C VAL A 168 -14.23 -10.84 -0.43
N THR A 169 -15.23 -10.73 -1.32
CA THR A 169 -15.25 -9.77 -2.43
C THR A 169 -16.39 -8.76 -2.35
N ASN A 170 -17.22 -8.85 -1.32
CA ASN A 170 -18.45 -8.07 -1.17
C ASN A 170 -18.41 -7.09 0.03
N GLN A 171 -17.27 -6.97 0.66
CA GLN A 171 -17.00 -6.04 1.76
C GLN A 171 -15.55 -5.53 1.61
N SER A 172 -15.35 -4.27 1.90
CA SER A 172 -14.01 -3.69 1.99
C SER A 172 -13.29 -4.16 3.26
N PHE A 173 -11.98 -3.91 3.32
CA PHE A 173 -11.18 -4.23 4.50
C PHE A 173 -11.73 -3.55 5.76
N SER A 174 -12.07 -2.26 5.67
CA SER A 174 -12.62 -1.47 6.79
C SER A 174 -13.98 -1.96 7.26
N GLU A 175 -14.86 -2.39 6.33
CA GLU A 175 -16.20 -2.86 6.65
C GLU A 175 -16.22 -4.26 7.27
N LEU A 176 -15.18 -5.06 7.04
CA LEU A 176 -15.12 -6.43 7.54
C LEU A 176 -14.71 -6.44 9.03
N GLN A 177 -15.71 -6.48 9.92
CA GLN A 177 -15.53 -6.46 11.38
C GLN A 177 -15.76 -7.82 12.06
N SER A 178 -16.16 -8.85 11.31
CA SER A 178 -16.39 -10.19 11.84
C SER A 178 -16.19 -11.25 10.77
N ILE A 179 -15.92 -12.49 11.18
CA ILE A 179 -15.76 -13.62 10.25
C ILE A 179 -17.07 -13.81 9.47
N PRO A 180 -17.07 -13.69 8.14
CA PRO A 180 -18.26 -13.87 7.33
C PRO A 180 -18.65 -15.36 7.25
N ASN A 181 -19.90 -15.61 6.89
CA ASN A 181 -20.32 -16.97 6.59
C ASN A 181 -19.66 -17.44 5.28
N GLY A 182 -18.92 -18.55 5.35
CA GLY A 182 -18.22 -19.11 4.21
C GLY A 182 -17.41 -20.35 4.60
N THR A 183 -16.65 -20.87 3.65
CA THR A 183 -15.73 -21.99 3.85
C THR A 183 -14.30 -21.50 3.65
N PHE A 184 -13.40 -21.97 4.52
CA PHE A 184 -11.96 -21.78 4.35
C PHE A 184 -11.48 -22.88 3.40
N ASP A 185 -11.40 -22.56 2.11
CA ASP A 185 -11.09 -23.48 1.01
C ASP A 185 -9.70 -23.30 0.41
N LEU A 186 -8.96 -22.28 0.85
CA LEU A 186 -7.57 -22.05 0.49
C LEU A 186 -6.66 -22.59 1.60
N ASP A 187 -5.59 -23.29 1.21
CA ASP A 187 -4.58 -23.83 2.09
C ASP A 187 -3.14 -23.59 1.53
N ASP A 188 -2.15 -24.24 2.12
CA ASP A 188 -0.74 -24.13 1.75
C ASP A 188 -0.38 -24.78 0.40
N SER A 189 -1.27 -25.58 -0.17
CA SER A 189 -1.02 -26.34 -1.41
C SER A 189 -1.16 -25.49 -2.67
N GLU A 190 -1.86 -24.36 -2.59
CA GLU A 190 -2.16 -23.51 -3.72
C GLU A 190 -1.57 -22.11 -3.58
N ARG A 191 -1.09 -21.56 -4.70
CA ARG A 191 -0.68 -20.16 -4.77
C ARG A 191 -1.90 -19.27 -4.67
N LEU A 192 -1.84 -18.21 -3.87
CA LEU A 192 -2.90 -17.21 -3.79
C LEU A 192 -3.08 -16.49 -5.14
N ASP A 193 -4.32 -16.38 -5.58
CA ASP A 193 -4.71 -15.62 -6.77
C ASP A 193 -5.06 -14.18 -6.37
N TRP A 194 -4.01 -13.36 -6.13
CA TRP A 194 -4.13 -12.07 -5.47
C TRP A 194 -4.04 -10.86 -6.40
N TYR A 195 -3.69 -11.04 -7.68
CA TYR A 195 -3.47 -9.92 -8.61
C TYR A 195 -4.02 -10.20 -10.01
N ASP A 196 -4.24 -9.12 -10.74
CA ASP A 196 -4.44 -9.09 -12.18
C ASP A 196 -3.25 -8.42 -12.86
N TYR A 197 -2.88 -8.92 -14.06
CA TYR A 197 -1.82 -8.33 -14.85
C TYR A 197 -2.40 -7.42 -15.93
N ASP A 198 -2.10 -6.12 -15.83
CA ASP A 198 -2.47 -5.14 -16.85
C ASP A 198 -1.45 -5.16 -18.00
N PHE A 199 -1.86 -5.72 -19.15
CA PHE A 199 -1.02 -5.80 -20.34
C PHE A 199 -0.80 -4.46 -21.03
N SER A 200 -1.61 -3.43 -20.76
CA SER A 200 -1.51 -2.13 -21.41
C SER A 200 -0.35 -1.30 -20.87
N VAL A 201 -0.08 -1.39 -19.58
CA VAL A 201 0.98 -0.66 -18.86
C VAL A 201 2.02 -1.59 -18.25
N HIS A 202 1.86 -2.92 -18.41
CA HIS A 202 2.74 -3.95 -17.86
C HIS A 202 2.89 -3.89 -16.34
N ARG A 203 1.76 -3.71 -15.64
CA ARG A 203 1.72 -3.63 -14.18
C ARG A 203 0.91 -4.79 -13.57
N ILE A 204 1.26 -5.09 -12.34
CA ILE A 204 0.54 -6.00 -11.46
C ILE A 204 -0.33 -5.15 -10.55
N ASN A 205 -1.64 -5.38 -10.59
CA ASN A 205 -2.63 -4.71 -9.75
C ASN A 205 -3.23 -5.72 -8.78
N PRO A 206 -3.17 -5.51 -7.48
CA PRO A 206 -3.88 -6.35 -6.52
C PRO A 206 -5.38 -6.38 -6.83
N LYS A 207 -6.01 -7.53 -6.61
CA LYS A 207 -7.46 -7.68 -6.72
C LYS A 207 -8.14 -7.00 -5.54
N ASP A 208 -9.26 -6.35 -5.79
CA ASP A 208 -10.09 -5.77 -4.74
C ASP A 208 -10.86 -6.89 -4.01
N GLN A 209 -10.15 -7.51 -3.05
CA GLN A 209 -10.65 -8.61 -2.24
C GLN A 209 -9.92 -8.68 -0.91
N VAL A 210 -10.64 -9.15 0.13
CA VAL A 210 -10.08 -9.36 1.45
C VAL A 210 -9.92 -10.87 1.70
N TYR A 211 -8.77 -11.27 2.22
CA TYR A 211 -8.54 -12.62 2.70
C TYR A 211 -8.85 -12.68 4.19
N VAL A 212 -9.66 -13.65 4.60
CA VAL A 212 -9.83 -14.02 6.00
C VAL A 212 -8.99 -15.26 6.24
N ILE A 213 -7.92 -15.12 7.01
CA ILE A 213 -6.93 -16.16 7.27
C ILE A 213 -7.14 -16.66 8.70
N GLN A 214 -7.25 -17.97 8.87
CA GLN A 214 -7.29 -18.61 10.17
C GLN A 214 -6.01 -19.43 10.38
N GLU A 215 -5.33 -19.14 11.48
CA GLU A 215 -4.15 -19.86 11.93
C GLU A 215 -4.30 -20.19 13.40
N SER A 216 -4.34 -21.48 13.74
CA SER A 216 -4.62 -21.94 15.10
C SER A 216 -5.96 -21.39 15.62
N ASN A 217 -5.94 -20.55 16.66
CA ASN A 217 -7.12 -19.93 17.26
C ASN A 217 -7.22 -18.42 17.00
N ILE A 218 -6.44 -17.90 16.04
CA ILE A 218 -6.44 -16.49 15.66
C ILE A 218 -6.96 -16.39 14.21
N THR A 219 -7.79 -15.39 13.97
CA THR A 219 -8.28 -15.05 12.63
C THR A 219 -7.90 -13.63 12.28
N TYR A 220 -7.34 -13.46 11.10
CA TYR A 220 -6.89 -12.19 10.53
C TYR A 220 -7.76 -11.80 9.35
N LYS A 221 -7.87 -10.51 9.07
CA LYS A 221 -8.22 -10.01 7.75
C LYS A 221 -6.96 -9.45 7.09
N LEU A 222 -6.80 -9.69 5.79
CA LEU A 222 -5.65 -9.26 4.99
C LEU A 222 -6.11 -8.77 3.64
N GLN A 223 -5.55 -7.66 3.18
CA GLN A 223 -5.74 -7.12 1.83
C GLN A 223 -4.39 -6.76 1.23
N PHE A 224 -4.14 -7.19 -0.01
CA PHE A 224 -2.98 -6.74 -0.77
C PHE A 224 -3.25 -5.36 -1.37
N ILE A 225 -2.31 -4.43 -1.20
CA ILE A 225 -2.44 -3.02 -1.60
C ILE A 225 -1.59 -2.72 -2.83
N SER A 226 -0.35 -3.22 -2.87
CA SER A 226 0.59 -2.95 -3.96
C SER A 226 1.56 -4.11 -4.18
N TYR A 227 2.11 -4.19 -5.38
CA TYR A 227 3.26 -5.02 -5.73
C TYR A 227 4.56 -4.21 -5.74
N TYR A 228 4.45 -2.91 -5.53
CA TYR A 228 5.53 -1.94 -5.66
C TYR A 228 5.71 -1.20 -4.34
N ASN A 229 6.96 -0.79 -4.03
CA ASN A 229 7.24 0.11 -2.93
C ASN A 229 7.03 1.59 -3.33
N ASP A 230 7.28 2.51 -2.41
CA ASP A 230 7.12 3.96 -2.63
C ASP A 230 8.08 4.52 -3.71
N ALA A 231 9.17 3.79 -4.02
CA ALA A 231 10.09 4.11 -5.13
C ALA A 231 9.67 3.47 -6.47
N ASP A 232 8.48 2.87 -6.56
CA ASP A 232 7.95 2.12 -7.72
C ASP A 232 8.81 0.89 -8.11
N GLU A 233 9.55 0.33 -7.17
CA GLU A 233 10.30 -0.89 -7.37
C GLU A 233 9.39 -2.11 -7.20
N SER A 234 9.38 -2.99 -8.18
CA SER A 234 8.56 -4.21 -8.17
C SER A 234 9.07 -5.25 -7.16
N ARG A 235 8.19 -6.20 -6.80
CA ARG A 235 8.46 -7.31 -5.85
C ARG A 235 8.59 -6.85 -4.40
N HIS A 236 8.00 -5.71 -4.08
CA HIS A 236 7.79 -5.19 -2.74
C HIS A 236 6.30 -5.21 -2.45
N ILE A 237 5.84 -6.35 -1.92
CA ILE A 237 4.39 -6.58 -1.75
C ILE A 237 3.93 -5.86 -0.51
N GLN A 238 3.00 -4.93 -0.69
CA GLN A 238 2.37 -4.19 0.39
C GLN A 238 1.01 -4.80 0.72
N MET A 239 0.70 -4.93 2.01
CA MET A 239 -0.56 -5.49 2.48
C MET A 239 -0.97 -4.88 3.82
N LEU A 240 -2.28 -4.83 4.05
CA LEU A 240 -2.88 -4.52 5.35
C LEU A 240 -3.23 -5.83 6.05
N VAL A 241 -2.95 -5.91 7.34
CA VAL A 241 -3.28 -7.06 8.19
C VAL A 241 -3.86 -6.56 9.51
N ALA A 242 -5.04 -7.04 9.87
CA ALA A 242 -5.63 -6.76 11.15
C ALA A 242 -6.19 -8.03 11.81
N TRP A 243 -6.20 -8.03 13.14
CA TRP A 243 -6.88 -9.05 13.92
C TRP A 243 -8.39 -8.96 13.73
N LEU A 244 -9.04 -10.08 13.53
CA LEU A 244 -10.49 -10.17 13.33
C LEU A 244 -11.18 -10.92 14.47
N ASN A 245 -10.58 -12.01 14.97
CA ASN A 245 -11.13 -12.80 16.06
C ASN A 245 -10.08 -13.74 16.69
N GLY A 246 -10.39 -14.26 17.89
CA GLY A 246 -9.57 -15.23 18.61
C GLY A 246 -8.75 -14.60 19.73
N SER A 247 -7.58 -15.15 20.01
CA SER A 247 -6.66 -14.60 21.02
C SER A 247 -6.06 -13.28 20.55
N PRO A 248 -5.76 -12.33 21.47
CA PRO A 248 -5.00 -11.11 21.11
C PRO A 248 -3.69 -11.45 20.39
N LEU A 249 -3.28 -10.57 19.46
CA LEU A 249 -2.05 -10.75 18.71
C LEU A 249 -0.83 -10.57 19.61
N PRO A 250 0.10 -11.54 19.68
CA PRO A 250 1.36 -11.39 20.40
C PRO A 250 2.20 -10.19 19.92
N ALA A 251 2.02 -9.74 18.68
CA ALA A 251 2.69 -8.57 18.12
C ALA A 251 2.49 -7.30 18.97
N PHE A 252 1.30 -7.12 19.56
CA PHE A 252 1.02 -5.94 20.41
C PHE A 252 1.71 -5.96 21.76
N ASP A 253 2.15 -7.13 22.23
CA ASP A 253 2.89 -7.29 23.50
C ASP A 253 4.42 -7.33 23.27
N ASP A 254 4.89 -7.19 22.04
CA ASP A 254 6.31 -7.27 21.71
C ASP A 254 7.00 -5.90 21.75
N PRO A 255 7.82 -5.59 22.77
CA PRO A 255 8.47 -4.29 22.91
C PRO A 255 9.56 -4.03 21.85
N THR A 256 9.93 -5.03 21.05
CA THR A 256 10.85 -4.85 19.91
C THR A 256 10.11 -4.51 18.61
N LEU A 257 8.79 -4.53 18.62
CA LEU A 257 7.93 -4.14 17.50
C LEU A 257 7.06 -2.93 17.86
N ILE A 258 6.50 -2.89 19.06
CA ILE A 258 5.55 -1.86 19.51
C ILE A 258 6.19 -0.96 20.57
N ALA A 259 6.03 0.34 20.42
CA ALA A 259 6.41 1.35 21.39
C ALA A 259 5.27 2.35 21.61
N GLU A 260 5.33 3.08 22.72
CA GLU A 260 4.44 4.25 22.89
C GLU A 260 4.73 5.27 21.79
N SER A 261 3.67 5.74 21.14
CA SER A 261 3.77 6.85 20.20
C SER A 261 3.91 8.16 20.98
N PRO A 262 4.75 9.10 20.53
CA PRO A 262 4.84 10.43 21.14
C PRO A 262 3.60 11.29 20.91
N CYS A 263 2.68 10.87 20.05
CA CYS A 263 1.47 11.59 19.71
C CYS A 263 0.24 10.66 19.64
N ILE A 264 -0.91 11.23 19.98
CA ILE A 264 -2.22 10.58 19.94
C ILE A 264 -3.13 11.37 19.01
N ILE A 265 -3.90 10.66 18.18
CA ILE A 265 -4.95 11.25 17.35
C ILE A 265 -6.26 11.25 18.12
N GLU A 266 -6.94 12.40 18.20
CA GLU A 266 -8.24 12.55 18.85
C GLU A 266 -9.28 13.15 17.93
N GLY A 267 -10.55 12.89 18.21
CA GLY A 267 -11.70 13.48 17.52
C GLY A 267 -12.00 12.83 16.16
N ALA A 268 -11.49 11.60 15.95
CA ALA A 268 -11.72 10.84 14.76
C ALA A 268 -12.80 9.77 14.97
N ASP A 269 -13.65 9.60 13.98
CA ASP A 269 -14.56 8.46 13.86
C ASP A 269 -13.85 7.29 13.15
N ASP A 270 -14.48 6.12 13.06
CA ASP A 270 -13.95 4.94 12.38
C ASP A 270 -13.80 5.11 10.87
N SER A 271 -14.45 6.13 10.30
CA SER A 271 -14.36 6.45 8.89
C SER A 271 -13.92 7.90 8.67
N TRP A 272 -13.17 8.12 7.61
CA TRP A 272 -12.75 9.43 7.18
C TRP A 272 -13.80 10.03 6.24
N SER A 273 -14.16 11.30 6.46
CA SER A 273 -15.05 12.01 5.55
C SER A 273 -14.42 13.34 5.12
N PRO A 274 -14.79 13.87 3.95
CA PRO A 274 -14.37 15.22 3.54
C PRO A 274 -14.63 16.25 4.63
N SER A 275 -13.70 17.16 4.83
CA SER A 275 -13.78 18.24 5.83
C SER A 275 -13.80 17.75 7.29
N GLN A 276 -13.32 16.56 7.58
CA GLN A 276 -13.17 16.11 8.94
C GLN A 276 -11.98 16.80 9.61
N SER A 277 -12.20 17.29 10.83
CA SER A 277 -11.15 17.88 11.67
C SER A 277 -10.65 16.82 12.65
N ILE A 278 -9.33 16.65 12.73
CA ILE A 278 -8.67 15.84 13.75
C ILE A 278 -7.76 16.69 14.60
N THR A 279 -7.54 16.26 15.83
CA THR A 279 -6.59 16.88 16.74
C THR A 279 -5.49 15.90 17.09
N ILE A 280 -4.23 16.32 16.91
CA ILE A 280 -3.07 15.56 17.36
C ILE A 280 -2.61 16.15 18.69
N ARG A 281 -2.47 15.30 19.70
CA ARG A 281 -1.99 15.66 21.03
C ARG A 281 -0.66 14.99 21.34
N GLU A 282 0.12 15.63 22.21
CA GLU A 282 1.29 14.99 22.81
C GLU A 282 0.88 13.83 23.72
N ASN A 283 1.70 12.76 23.67
CA ASN A 283 1.58 11.60 24.55
C ASN A 283 2.74 11.60 25.58
N GLY A 284 2.84 12.68 26.36
CA GLY A 284 3.83 12.80 27.43
C GLY A 284 5.27 13.10 26.98
N ILE A 285 5.49 13.33 25.71
CA ILE A 285 6.80 13.69 25.14
C ILE A 285 6.65 15.02 24.40
N ASP A 286 7.36 16.07 24.83
CA ASP A 286 7.40 17.36 24.14
C ASP A 286 8.28 17.27 22.88
N ILE A 287 7.65 17.01 21.73
CA ILE A 287 8.34 16.93 20.44
C ILE A 287 8.30 18.23 19.66
N CYS A 288 7.27 19.05 19.85
CA CYS A 288 6.99 20.22 19.01
C CYS A 288 7.28 21.54 19.71
N ASN A 289 8.42 21.68 20.36
CA ASN A 289 8.74 22.92 21.09
C ASN A 289 9.14 24.11 20.19
N GLN A 290 9.36 23.92 18.90
CA GLN A 290 9.74 25.00 17.95
C GLN A 290 8.95 25.01 16.62
N ALA A 291 8.94 23.92 15.87
CA ALA A 291 8.21 23.81 14.61
C ALA A 291 7.99 22.34 14.25
N CYS A 292 6.75 21.99 13.95
CA CYS A 292 6.38 20.68 13.46
C CYS A 292 5.65 20.79 12.14
N SER A 293 5.81 19.78 11.28
CA SER A 293 4.94 19.53 10.13
C SER A 293 4.25 18.18 10.32
N VAL A 294 3.11 18.00 9.69
CA VAL A 294 2.38 16.73 9.68
C VAL A 294 2.48 16.12 8.30
N GLU A 295 2.81 14.85 8.25
CA GLU A 295 2.79 14.03 7.07
C GLU A 295 1.63 13.02 7.19
N ILE A 296 0.86 12.90 6.11
CA ILE A 296 -0.23 11.93 5.97
C ILE A 296 0.03 11.15 4.69
N SER A 297 0.07 9.85 4.79
CA SER A 297 0.33 8.94 3.67
C SER A 297 -0.58 7.70 3.71
#